data_df82dac8992b4ad5f9c7b734a24d10be
#
_entry.id   df82dac8992b4ad5f9c7b734a24d10be
#
_cell.length_a   1.000
_cell.length_b   1.000
_cell.length_c   1.000
_cell.angle_alpha   90.00
_cell.angle_beta   90.00
_cell.angle_gamma   90.00
#
_symmetry.space_group_name_H-M   'P 1'
#
loop_
_entity.id
_entity.type
_entity.pdbx_description
1 polymer ?
#
loop_
_entity_poly.entity_id
_entity_poly.type
_entity_poly.pdbx_seq_one_letter_code
_entity_poly.pdbx_strand_id
1 'polypeptide(L)'
;MVKQEDRAPSRLGRDGSGSRYDFRPVTENDLPMIAAWLAEPHVAEWWHDPETEIAQIREHIDSISVEPLIVELDGEAIGYLQSYDPHLEDSHPYSDQPFGTLGIDLSIGRPELIGCGHGSAIVRQFVEQLFEEGAPRVIIDPDPSNGRAIRAYEKAGFRAIGRRQSEYGDVVLMAIDAP
;
A
#
# COMPACT_ATOMS: atom_id res chain seq x y z
N MET A 1 21.14 28.31 -12.22
CA MET A 1 21.12 28.12 -10.75
C MET A 1 19.66 27.81 -10.41
N VAL A 2 19.31 26.51 -10.52
CA VAL A 2 17.94 26.00 -10.28
C VAL A 2 17.84 25.83 -8.77
N LYS A 3 16.83 26.46 -8.17
CA LYS A 3 16.50 26.32 -6.75
C LYS A 3 16.05 24.88 -6.54
N GLN A 4 16.77 24.20 -5.67
CA GLN A 4 16.37 22.95 -5.04
C GLN A 4 15.19 23.32 -4.14
N GLU A 5 13.97 23.06 -4.59
CA GLU A 5 12.78 23.19 -3.75
C GLU A 5 12.83 22.05 -2.74
N ASP A 6 12.68 22.42 -1.49
CA ASP A 6 12.68 21.51 -0.35
C ASP A 6 11.62 20.42 -0.58
N ARG A 7 12.12 19.19 -0.76
CA ARG A 7 11.31 17.97 -0.69
C ARG A 7 10.64 17.96 0.68
N ALA A 8 9.32 17.94 0.70
CA ALA A 8 8.59 17.70 1.94
C ALA A 8 9.19 16.46 2.62
N PRO A 9 9.47 16.48 3.92
CA PRO A 9 10.03 15.32 4.60
C PRO A 9 9.09 14.14 4.40
N SER A 10 9.66 12.96 4.06
CA SER A 10 8.97 11.68 4.04
C SER A 10 8.03 11.60 5.24
N ARG A 11 6.77 11.22 5.00
CA ARG A 11 5.71 11.17 6.01
C ARG A 11 6.06 10.26 7.19
N LEU A 12 7.12 9.46 7.07
CA LEU A 12 7.54 8.43 8.02
C LEU A 12 8.86 8.79 8.70
N GLY A 13 8.72 9.24 9.91
CA GLY A 13 9.82 9.51 10.83
C GLY A 13 9.30 9.92 12.20
N ARG A 14 8.59 9.01 12.89
CA ARG A 14 8.34 9.20 14.32
C ARG A 14 8.66 7.92 15.07
N ASP A 15 9.57 8.11 16.01
CA ASP A 15 10.01 7.14 16.98
C ASP A 15 8.86 6.53 17.78
N GLY A 16 8.88 5.23 17.81
CA GLY A 16 8.36 4.27 18.73
C GLY A 16 7.38 4.71 19.81
N SER A 17 6.13 4.38 19.61
CA SER A 17 5.25 4.06 20.72
C SER A 17 4.44 2.81 20.35
N GLY A 18 4.91 1.64 20.73
CA GLY A 18 4.09 0.43 20.79
C GLY A 18 3.59 -0.17 19.48
N SER A 19 4.00 0.33 18.34
CA SER A 19 3.62 -0.23 17.04
C SER A 19 4.39 -1.52 16.76
N ARG A 20 3.66 -2.52 16.27
CA ARG A 20 4.21 -3.84 15.96
C ARG A 20 5.00 -3.87 14.67
N TYR A 21 4.68 -2.99 13.72
CA TYR A 21 5.29 -2.94 12.40
C TYR A 21 5.95 -1.58 12.19
N ASP A 22 7.08 -1.59 11.51
CA ASP A 22 7.74 -0.40 11.03
C ASP A 22 7.51 -0.29 9.51
N PHE A 23 7.35 0.95 9.04
CA PHE A 23 7.19 1.26 7.62
C PHE A 23 8.32 2.19 7.20
N ARG A 24 9.15 1.76 6.29
CA ARG A 24 10.25 2.59 5.78
C ARG A 24 10.18 2.74 4.26
N PRO A 25 10.64 3.88 3.73
CA PRO A 25 10.68 4.06 2.28
C PRO A 25 11.49 2.96 1.58
N VAL A 26 11.00 2.56 0.39
CA VAL A 26 11.74 1.69 -0.52
C VAL A 26 12.96 2.44 -1.06
N THR A 27 14.07 1.73 -1.20
CA THR A 27 15.29 2.20 -1.88
C THR A 27 15.63 1.27 -3.05
N GLU A 28 16.51 1.70 -3.95
CA GLU A 28 17.00 0.84 -5.05
C GLU A 28 17.58 -0.50 -4.55
N ASN A 29 18.15 -0.52 -3.35
CA ASN A 29 18.71 -1.74 -2.76
C ASN A 29 17.66 -2.76 -2.36
N ASP A 30 16.40 -2.36 -2.20
CA ASP A 30 15.30 -3.25 -1.84
C ASP A 30 14.68 -3.95 -3.05
N LEU A 31 14.87 -3.44 -4.26
CA LEU A 31 14.24 -3.95 -5.47
C LEU A 31 14.52 -5.44 -5.73
N PRO A 32 15.73 -5.98 -5.55
CA PRO A 32 15.95 -7.42 -5.71
C PRO A 32 15.13 -8.29 -4.73
N MET A 33 14.97 -7.83 -3.50
CA MET A 33 14.14 -8.50 -2.49
C MET A 33 12.66 -8.45 -2.87
N ILE A 34 12.15 -7.29 -3.29
CA ILE A 34 10.77 -7.13 -3.75
C ILE A 34 10.51 -8.01 -4.98
N ALA A 35 11.46 -8.08 -5.93
CA ALA A 35 11.35 -8.95 -7.10
C ALA A 35 11.24 -10.43 -6.71
N ALA A 36 11.99 -10.87 -5.70
CA ALA A 36 11.87 -12.23 -5.16
C ALA A 36 10.49 -12.48 -4.54
N TRP A 37 9.93 -11.51 -3.82
CA TRP A 37 8.57 -11.61 -3.27
C TRP A 37 7.49 -11.65 -4.36
N LEU A 38 7.62 -10.85 -5.41
CA LEU A 38 6.68 -10.85 -6.54
C LEU A 38 6.66 -12.19 -7.29
N ALA A 39 7.77 -12.93 -7.25
CA ALA A 39 7.88 -14.28 -7.83
C ALA A 39 7.29 -15.39 -6.95
N GLU A 40 7.00 -15.10 -5.67
CA GLU A 40 6.37 -16.09 -4.78
C GLU A 40 4.94 -16.39 -5.26
N PRO A 41 4.52 -17.67 -5.34
CA PRO A 41 3.22 -18.06 -5.90
C PRO A 41 2.02 -17.34 -5.29
N HIS A 42 2.03 -17.11 -3.98
CA HIS A 42 0.95 -16.44 -3.25
C HIS A 42 0.87 -14.94 -3.52
N VAL A 43 1.92 -14.33 -4.07
CA VAL A 43 1.96 -12.95 -4.52
C VAL A 43 1.68 -12.88 -6.01
N ALA A 44 2.36 -13.69 -6.81
CA ALA A 44 2.24 -13.72 -8.28
C ALA A 44 0.80 -14.00 -8.76
N GLU A 45 -0.03 -14.64 -7.95
CA GLU A 45 -1.44 -14.86 -8.23
C GLU A 45 -2.25 -13.54 -8.33
N TRP A 46 -1.80 -12.49 -7.64
CA TRP A 46 -2.55 -11.22 -7.47
C TRP A 46 -1.84 -9.99 -8.00
N TRP A 47 -0.53 -10.06 -8.14
CA TRP A 47 0.31 -9.01 -8.69
C TRP A 47 0.70 -9.35 -10.13
N HIS A 48 0.95 -8.33 -10.93
CA HIS A 48 1.22 -8.51 -12.35
C HIS A 48 2.63 -9.04 -12.61
N ASP A 49 3.07 -8.93 -13.85
CA ASP A 49 4.40 -9.33 -14.25
C ASP A 49 5.49 -8.68 -13.38
N PRO A 50 6.37 -9.46 -12.72
CA PRO A 50 7.36 -8.93 -11.79
C PRO A 50 8.30 -7.88 -12.39
N GLU A 51 8.65 -7.99 -13.68
CA GLU A 51 9.53 -7.01 -14.33
C GLU A 51 8.82 -5.66 -14.47
N THR A 52 7.56 -5.68 -14.85
CA THR A 52 6.70 -4.49 -14.95
C THR A 52 6.50 -3.84 -13.58
N GLU A 53 6.17 -4.64 -12.57
CA GLU A 53 5.99 -4.14 -11.20
C GLU A 53 7.24 -3.49 -10.64
N ILE A 54 8.41 -4.11 -10.81
CA ILE A 54 9.69 -3.55 -10.36
C ILE A 54 10.03 -2.24 -11.09
N ALA A 55 9.73 -2.14 -12.38
CA ALA A 55 9.93 -0.91 -13.12
C ALA A 55 9.05 0.23 -12.57
N GLN A 56 7.78 -0.05 -12.29
CA GLN A 56 6.86 0.92 -11.69
C GLN A 56 7.29 1.31 -10.28
N ILE A 57 7.62 0.35 -9.42
CA ILE A 57 8.09 0.63 -8.05
C ILE A 57 9.34 1.51 -8.08
N ARG A 58 10.26 1.27 -9.01
CA ARG A 58 11.44 2.12 -9.18
C ARG A 58 11.08 3.56 -9.53
N GLU A 59 10.13 3.77 -10.44
CA GLU A 59 9.62 5.10 -10.78
C GLU A 59 8.95 5.77 -9.58
N HIS A 60 8.26 4.98 -8.74
CA HIS A 60 7.58 5.47 -7.56
C HIS A 60 8.51 5.92 -6.42
N ILE A 61 9.77 5.47 -6.38
CA ILE A 61 10.73 5.89 -5.33
C ILE A 61 10.85 7.43 -5.25
N ASP A 62 10.76 8.11 -6.39
CA ASP A 62 10.83 9.57 -6.46
C ASP A 62 9.48 10.23 -6.81
N SER A 63 8.38 9.47 -6.76
CA SER A 63 7.03 9.99 -7.04
C SER A 63 6.52 10.92 -5.93
N ILE A 64 5.67 11.87 -6.31
CA ILE A 64 4.91 12.72 -5.38
C ILE A 64 3.52 12.16 -5.08
N SER A 65 2.99 11.29 -5.96
CA SER A 65 1.66 10.71 -5.87
C SER A 65 1.63 9.33 -5.23
N VAL A 66 2.75 8.59 -5.27
CA VAL A 66 2.87 7.24 -4.71
C VAL A 66 4.05 7.18 -3.76
N GLU A 67 3.85 6.58 -2.60
CA GLU A 67 4.89 6.33 -1.59
C GLU A 67 5.07 4.82 -1.39
N PRO A 68 6.12 4.22 -1.98
CA PRO A 68 6.43 2.81 -1.80
C PRO A 68 7.19 2.57 -0.49
N LEU A 69 6.78 1.55 0.27
CA LEU A 69 7.26 1.24 1.61
C LEU A 69 7.62 -0.23 1.78
N ILE A 70 8.63 -0.49 2.59
CA ILE A 70 8.90 -1.82 3.16
C ILE A 70 8.21 -1.91 4.51
N VAL A 71 7.50 -3.00 4.72
CA VAL A 71 6.94 -3.38 6.02
C VAL A 71 7.95 -4.24 6.76
N GLU A 72 8.31 -3.84 7.97
CA GLU A 72 9.22 -4.58 8.83
C GLU A 72 8.50 -5.08 10.09
N LEU A 73 8.89 -6.24 10.57
CA LEU A 73 8.49 -6.83 11.84
C LEU A 73 9.74 -7.22 12.61
N ASP A 74 9.93 -6.63 13.78
CA ASP A 74 11.14 -6.84 14.62
C ASP A 74 12.46 -6.60 13.85
N GLY A 75 12.45 -5.60 12.96
CA GLY A 75 13.61 -5.21 12.14
C GLY A 75 13.85 -6.10 10.92
N GLU A 76 12.98 -7.06 10.64
CA GLU A 76 13.05 -7.90 9.44
C GLU A 76 12.00 -7.45 8.40
N ALA A 77 12.41 -7.26 7.16
CA ALA A 77 11.52 -6.96 6.06
C ALA A 77 10.60 -8.17 5.76
N ILE A 78 9.29 -7.93 5.75
CA ILE A 78 8.28 -8.98 5.58
C ILE A 78 7.31 -8.73 4.43
N GLY A 79 7.23 -7.52 3.91
CA GLY A 79 6.30 -7.19 2.85
C GLY A 79 6.53 -5.82 2.23
N TYR A 80 5.78 -5.59 1.18
CA TYR A 80 5.71 -4.35 0.44
C TYR A 80 4.33 -3.71 0.64
N LEU A 81 4.32 -2.42 0.87
CA LEU A 81 3.12 -1.60 0.95
C LEU A 81 3.35 -0.33 0.14
N GLN A 82 2.33 0.19 -0.50
CA GLN A 82 2.37 1.55 -1.04
C GLN A 82 1.13 2.32 -0.64
N SER A 83 1.25 3.63 -0.48
CA SER A 83 0.13 4.55 -0.46
C SER A 83 0.17 5.46 -1.67
N TYR A 84 -1.00 5.88 -2.16
CA TYR A 84 -1.10 6.76 -3.30
C TYR A 84 -2.23 7.78 -3.11
N ASP A 85 -2.07 8.96 -3.73
CA ASP A 85 -3.09 10.00 -3.76
C ASP A 85 -3.72 10.05 -5.16
N PRO A 86 -4.98 9.57 -5.32
CA PRO A 86 -5.64 9.54 -6.63
C PRO A 86 -5.94 10.93 -7.20
N HIS A 87 -5.83 12.00 -6.42
CA HIS A 87 -6.04 13.36 -6.89
C HIS A 87 -4.77 14.04 -7.43
N LEU A 88 -3.61 13.41 -7.23
CA LEU A 88 -2.33 13.87 -7.79
C LEU A 88 -1.98 13.21 -9.13
N GLU A 89 -2.83 12.31 -9.62
CA GLU A 89 -2.67 11.65 -10.91
C GLU A 89 -3.81 12.03 -11.86
N ASP A 90 -3.46 12.37 -13.09
CA ASP A 90 -4.44 12.70 -14.11
C ASP A 90 -5.31 11.48 -14.45
N SER A 91 -6.64 11.67 -14.39
CA SER A 91 -7.62 10.64 -14.77
C SER A 91 -7.58 9.36 -13.95
N HIS A 92 -7.10 9.42 -12.71
CA HIS A 92 -7.10 8.25 -11.82
C HIS A 92 -8.52 7.71 -11.60
N PRO A 93 -8.76 6.37 -11.63
CA PRO A 93 -10.10 5.77 -11.50
C PRO A 93 -10.84 6.14 -10.20
N TYR A 94 -10.11 6.56 -9.16
CA TYR A 94 -10.66 6.93 -7.85
C TYR A 94 -10.61 8.42 -7.55
N SER A 95 -10.43 9.27 -8.56
CA SER A 95 -10.53 10.73 -8.42
C SER A 95 -11.94 11.21 -8.05
N ASP A 96 -12.95 10.33 -8.13
CA ASP A 96 -14.33 10.55 -7.66
C ASP A 96 -14.48 10.43 -6.13
N GLN A 97 -13.45 9.97 -5.43
CA GLN A 97 -13.45 9.86 -3.98
C GLN A 97 -13.27 11.26 -3.33
N PRO A 98 -13.67 11.44 -2.05
CA PRO A 98 -13.45 12.69 -1.33
C PRO A 98 -12.00 13.16 -1.43
N PHE A 99 -11.80 14.49 -1.55
CA PHE A 99 -10.45 15.06 -1.59
C PHE A 99 -9.65 14.68 -0.33
N GLY A 100 -8.39 14.32 -0.51
CA GLY A 100 -7.51 13.84 0.56
C GLY A 100 -7.63 12.33 0.83
N THR A 101 -8.50 11.61 0.11
CA THR A 101 -8.52 10.13 0.14
C THR A 101 -7.15 9.59 -0.30
N LEU A 102 -6.63 8.63 0.43
CA LEU A 102 -5.43 7.88 0.06
C LEU A 102 -5.80 6.43 -0.27
N GLY A 103 -5.19 5.88 -1.31
CA GLY A 103 -5.27 4.46 -1.61
C GLY A 103 -4.07 3.72 -1.03
N ILE A 104 -4.22 2.42 -0.77
CA ILE A 104 -3.12 1.56 -0.31
C ILE A 104 -3.15 0.22 -1.03
N ASP A 105 -1.97 -0.36 -1.23
CA ASP A 105 -1.77 -1.73 -1.69
C ASP A 105 -0.80 -2.44 -0.75
N LEU A 106 -1.02 -3.73 -0.49
CA LEU A 106 -0.20 -4.55 0.40
C LEU A 106 0.12 -5.90 -0.19
N SER A 107 1.37 -6.30 -0.09
CA SER A 107 1.84 -7.65 -0.36
C SER A 107 2.72 -8.14 0.79
N ILE A 108 2.41 -9.30 1.37
CA ILE A 108 3.28 -9.99 2.32
C ILE A 108 4.18 -10.92 1.51
N GLY A 109 5.49 -10.63 1.50
CA GLY A 109 6.45 -11.37 0.69
C GLY A 109 6.79 -12.76 1.26
N ARG A 110 6.71 -12.92 2.59
CA ARG A 110 7.11 -14.15 3.28
C ARG A 110 5.94 -15.12 3.40
N PRO A 111 5.99 -16.30 2.72
CA PRO A 111 4.86 -17.24 2.66
C PRO A 111 4.46 -17.80 4.03
N GLU A 112 5.40 -17.95 4.96
CA GLU A 112 5.15 -18.45 6.31
C GLU A 112 4.32 -17.51 7.19
N LEU A 113 4.19 -16.26 6.79
CA LEU A 113 3.39 -15.24 7.51
C LEU A 113 1.95 -15.12 6.96
N ILE A 114 1.64 -15.83 5.88
CA ILE A 114 0.31 -15.82 5.28
C ILE A 114 -0.69 -16.55 6.18
N GLY A 115 -1.88 -15.96 6.37
CA GLY A 115 -2.93 -16.55 7.20
C GLY A 115 -2.73 -16.40 8.71
N CYS A 116 -1.66 -15.73 9.14
CA CYS A 116 -1.32 -15.52 10.56
C CYS A 116 -1.87 -14.22 11.14
N GLY A 117 -2.70 -13.48 10.39
CA GLY A 117 -3.31 -12.21 10.84
C GLY A 117 -2.45 -10.96 10.58
N HIS A 118 -1.26 -11.12 10.03
CA HIS A 118 -0.37 -10.00 9.74
C HIS A 118 -1.01 -8.98 8.78
N GLY A 119 -1.65 -9.42 7.70
CA GLY A 119 -2.25 -8.52 6.72
C GLY A 119 -3.25 -7.54 7.32
N SER A 120 -4.20 -8.02 8.11
CA SER A 120 -5.19 -7.15 8.78
C SER A 120 -4.56 -6.24 9.83
N ALA A 121 -3.53 -6.71 10.53
CA ALA A 121 -2.84 -5.92 11.55
C ALA A 121 -1.98 -4.81 10.94
N ILE A 122 -1.23 -5.10 9.86
CA ILE A 122 -0.44 -4.14 9.09
C ILE A 122 -1.34 -3.03 8.57
N VAL A 123 -2.41 -3.41 7.86
CA VAL A 123 -3.36 -2.45 7.26
C VAL A 123 -3.98 -1.56 8.33
N ARG A 124 -4.43 -2.13 9.46
CA ARG A 124 -5.01 -1.34 10.55
C ARG A 124 -4.02 -0.31 11.09
N GLN A 125 -2.80 -0.73 11.41
CA GLN A 125 -1.78 0.18 11.95
C GLN A 125 -1.43 1.29 10.95
N PHE A 126 -1.28 0.94 9.66
CA PHE A 126 -0.95 1.93 8.64
C PHE A 126 -2.09 2.93 8.41
N VAL A 127 -3.34 2.45 8.36
CA VAL A 127 -4.53 3.32 8.25
C VAL A 127 -4.64 4.28 9.44
N GLU A 128 -4.37 3.81 10.67
CA GLU A 128 -4.35 4.69 11.85
C GLU A 128 -3.32 5.81 11.68
N GLN A 129 -2.12 5.52 11.16
CA GLN A 129 -1.11 6.55 10.86
C GLN A 129 -1.60 7.54 9.80
N LEU A 130 -2.20 7.06 8.70
CA LEU A 130 -2.74 7.95 7.67
C LEU A 130 -3.85 8.86 8.21
N PHE A 131 -4.69 8.38 9.12
CA PHE A 131 -5.70 9.22 9.78
C PHE A 131 -5.08 10.26 10.70
N GLU A 132 -4.05 9.90 11.46
CA GLU A 132 -3.29 10.85 12.30
C GLU A 132 -2.62 11.95 11.45
N GLU A 133 -2.24 11.62 10.22
CA GLU A 133 -1.70 12.56 9.23
C GLU A 133 -2.77 13.39 8.52
N GLY A 134 -4.05 13.11 8.76
CA GLY A 134 -5.18 13.91 8.28
C GLY A 134 -5.91 13.36 7.07
N ALA A 135 -5.63 12.14 6.62
CA ALA A 135 -6.43 11.52 5.58
C ALA A 135 -7.88 11.34 6.06
N PRO A 136 -8.91 11.80 5.33
CA PRO A 136 -10.30 11.63 5.73
C PRO A 136 -10.84 10.23 5.43
N ARG A 137 -10.21 9.55 4.46
CA ARG A 137 -10.60 8.23 3.96
C ARG A 137 -9.38 7.47 3.44
N VAL A 138 -9.38 6.17 3.66
CA VAL A 138 -8.43 5.25 3.00
C VAL A 138 -9.21 4.24 2.18
N ILE A 139 -8.73 3.94 0.97
CA ILE A 139 -9.32 2.95 0.04
C ILE A 139 -8.32 1.85 -0.29
N ILE A 140 -8.87 0.69 -0.66
CA ILE A 140 -8.15 -0.47 -1.16
C ILE A 140 -9.05 -1.23 -2.13
N ASP A 141 -8.49 -1.89 -3.15
CA ASP A 141 -9.27 -2.43 -4.26
C ASP A 141 -8.87 -3.86 -4.67
N PRO A 142 -9.06 -4.85 -3.79
CA PRO A 142 -8.71 -6.23 -4.08
C PRO A 142 -9.50 -6.80 -5.26
N ASP A 143 -8.89 -7.77 -5.95
CA ASP A 143 -9.58 -8.63 -6.92
C ASP A 143 -10.78 -9.32 -6.23
N PRO A 144 -11.96 -9.38 -6.87
CA PRO A 144 -13.16 -9.99 -6.30
C PRO A 144 -13.00 -11.47 -5.92
N SER A 145 -12.08 -12.17 -6.54
CA SER A 145 -11.77 -13.58 -6.22
C SER A 145 -10.77 -13.75 -5.07
N ASN A 146 -10.08 -12.67 -4.67
CA ASN A 146 -9.15 -12.68 -3.55
C ASN A 146 -9.88 -12.58 -2.19
N GLY A 147 -10.66 -13.60 -1.89
CA GLY A 147 -11.45 -13.64 -0.64
C GLY A 147 -10.60 -13.58 0.63
N ARG A 148 -9.32 -13.95 0.56
CA ARG A 148 -8.39 -13.82 1.69
C ARG A 148 -8.07 -12.35 1.97
N ALA A 149 -7.73 -11.58 0.95
CA ALA A 149 -7.47 -10.15 1.07
C ALA A 149 -8.71 -9.41 1.55
N ILE A 150 -9.88 -9.63 0.92
CA ILE A 150 -11.14 -9.02 1.29
C ILE A 150 -11.44 -9.23 2.77
N ARG A 151 -11.35 -10.46 3.28
CA ARG A 151 -11.57 -10.75 4.71
C ARG A 151 -10.54 -10.08 5.63
N ALA A 152 -9.29 -9.94 5.19
CA ALA A 152 -8.27 -9.24 5.96
C ALA A 152 -8.60 -7.74 6.08
N TYR A 153 -9.05 -7.12 5.00
CA TYR A 153 -9.45 -5.71 4.98
C TYR A 153 -10.73 -5.45 5.76
N GLU A 154 -11.73 -6.34 5.67
CA GLU A 154 -12.93 -6.28 6.52
C GLU A 154 -12.57 -6.33 8.02
N LYS A 155 -11.62 -7.20 8.42
CA LYS A 155 -11.11 -7.27 9.79
C LYS A 155 -10.36 -6.00 10.21
N ALA A 156 -9.75 -5.29 9.26
CA ALA A 156 -9.12 -4.01 9.50
C ALA A 156 -10.12 -2.84 9.59
N GLY A 157 -11.39 -3.06 9.25
CA GLY A 157 -12.47 -2.08 9.34
C GLY A 157 -12.98 -1.54 8.01
N PHE A 158 -12.42 -1.99 6.90
CA PHE A 158 -12.89 -1.60 5.57
C PHE A 158 -14.25 -2.19 5.25
N ARG A 159 -15.01 -1.48 4.43
CA ARG A 159 -16.30 -1.91 3.88
C ARG A 159 -16.28 -1.77 2.36
N ALA A 160 -16.85 -2.74 1.66
CA ALA A 160 -17.05 -2.63 0.21
C ALA A 160 -18.00 -1.47 -0.10
N ILE A 161 -17.59 -0.56 -0.98
CA ILE A 161 -18.38 0.59 -1.42
C ILE A 161 -18.80 0.50 -2.89
N GLY A 162 -18.31 -0.49 -3.62
CA GLY A 162 -18.73 -0.76 -4.99
C GLY A 162 -17.75 -1.63 -5.75
N ARG A 163 -18.13 -1.97 -6.97
CA ARG A 163 -17.23 -2.59 -7.95
C ARG A 163 -16.70 -1.53 -8.89
N ARG A 164 -15.47 -1.68 -9.33
CA ARG A 164 -14.83 -0.82 -10.33
C ARG A 164 -14.14 -1.69 -11.38
N GLN A 165 -13.94 -1.08 -12.54
CA GLN A 165 -13.07 -1.61 -13.57
C GLN A 165 -11.73 -0.88 -13.45
N SER A 166 -10.66 -1.62 -13.18
CA SER A 166 -9.29 -1.13 -13.28
C SER A 166 -8.68 -1.52 -14.63
N GLU A 167 -7.51 -1.02 -14.94
CA GLU A 167 -6.76 -1.45 -16.12
C GLU A 167 -6.38 -2.95 -16.06
N TYR A 168 -6.39 -3.53 -14.87
CA TYR A 168 -6.05 -4.93 -14.60
C TYR A 168 -7.26 -5.85 -14.43
N GLY A 169 -8.47 -5.33 -14.53
CA GLY A 169 -9.72 -6.09 -14.42
C GLY A 169 -10.68 -5.55 -13.36
N ASP A 170 -11.66 -6.38 -13.01
CA ASP A 170 -12.66 -6.04 -12.00
C ASP A 170 -12.05 -6.01 -10.61
N VAL A 171 -12.41 -5.02 -9.81
CA VAL A 171 -12.00 -4.88 -8.42
C VAL A 171 -13.20 -4.59 -7.51
N VAL A 172 -13.08 -4.95 -6.24
CA VAL A 172 -13.98 -4.51 -5.18
C VAL A 172 -13.36 -3.30 -4.50
N LEU A 173 -13.89 -2.11 -4.75
CA LEU A 173 -13.44 -0.93 -4.04
C LEU A 173 -13.95 -0.98 -2.60
N MET A 174 -13.04 -0.96 -1.65
CA MET A 174 -13.32 -0.94 -0.22
C MET A 174 -12.79 0.35 0.40
N ALA A 175 -13.47 0.86 1.41
CA ALA A 175 -13.08 2.09 2.08
C ALA A 175 -13.24 2.01 3.59
N ILE A 176 -12.47 2.84 4.30
CA ILE A 176 -12.61 3.15 5.71
C ILE A 176 -12.47 4.66 5.88
N ASP A 177 -13.38 5.26 6.63
CA ASP A 177 -13.37 6.69 6.95
C ASP A 177 -12.71 6.95 8.30
N ALA A 178 -12.06 8.10 8.44
CA ALA A 178 -11.55 8.56 9.73
C ALA A 178 -12.70 8.68 10.76
N PRO A 179 -12.44 8.38 12.03
CA PRO A 179 -13.44 8.46 13.11
C PRO A 179 -14.00 9.86 13.36
#